data_f1be24892cbd38ed0ce9d1b584dad9c8
#
_entry.id   f1be24892cbd38ed0ce9d1b584dad9c8
#
_cell.length_a   1.000
_cell.length_b   1.000
_cell.length_c   1.000
_cell.angle_alpha   90.00
_cell.angle_beta   90.00
_cell.angle_gamma   90.00
#
_symmetry.space_group_name_H-M   'P 1'
#
loop_
_entity.id
_entity.type
_entity.pdbx_description
1 polymer ?
#
loop_
_entity_poly.entity_id
_entity_poly.type
_entity_poly.pdbx_seq_one_letter_code
_entity_poly.pdbx_strand_id
1 'polypeptide(L)'
;MKQTEAILGDMRFIPLKGVVLILILILTTSRIHAQYALGATGQMMIPTAEMQETGTFMGSANFLPEEVTPNKFNYPTMNYSVDMSLFSFVELTYRMTLLKMRTYNGRVGYHNQDRSNTIRIRPLKESRYFPAVVIGADDLFTEKATQYWGDYYGVLTKTFG
;
A
#
# COMPACT_ATOMS: atom_id res chain seq x y z
N MET A 1 1.48 -16.65 47.01
CA MET A 1 1.57 -15.26 46.56
C MET A 1 3.01 -14.71 46.51
N LYS A 2 4.01 -15.51 46.19
CA LYS A 2 5.43 -15.07 46.09
C LYS A 2 6.14 -15.47 44.77
N GLN A 3 5.42 -16.02 43.81
CA GLN A 3 6.01 -16.44 42.54
C GLN A 3 5.66 -15.53 41.33
N THR A 4 4.77 -14.55 41.52
CA THR A 4 4.34 -13.66 40.42
C THR A 4 5.23 -12.42 40.30
N GLU A 5 6.02 -12.08 41.30
CA GLU A 5 6.91 -10.89 41.25
C GLU A 5 8.28 -11.16 40.61
N ALA A 6 8.65 -12.42 40.41
CA ALA A 6 9.95 -12.76 39.81
C ALA A 6 9.99 -12.68 38.28
N ILE A 7 8.84 -12.60 37.61
CA ILE A 7 8.77 -12.58 36.12
C ILE A 7 8.76 -11.14 35.56
N LEU A 8 8.45 -10.14 36.38
CA LEU A 8 8.43 -8.72 35.92
C LEU A 8 9.79 -8.00 36.08
N GLY A 9 10.78 -8.65 36.64
CA GLY A 9 12.05 -8.02 37.03
C GLY A 9 13.12 -7.91 35.93
N ASP A 10 12.96 -8.53 34.77
CA ASP A 10 14.04 -8.57 33.74
C ASP A 10 13.61 -8.07 32.35
N MET A 11 12.61 -7.22 32.27
CA MET A 11 12.44 -6.43 31.08
C MET A 11 13.49 -5.31 31.06
N ARG A 12 14.67 -5.63 30.56
CA ARG A 12 15.70 -4.62 30.23
C ARG A 12 15.08 -3.64 29.25
N PHE A 13 14.72 -2.48 29.75
CA PHE A 13 14.29 -1.37 28.89
C PHE A 13 15.40 -1.12 27.88
N ILE A 14 15.11 -1.36 26.61
CA ILE A 14 16.02 -0.95 25.52
C ILE A 14 16.23 0.55 25.70
N PRO A 15 17.45 1.04 25.94
CA PRO A 15 17.65 2.46 26.15
C PRO A 15 17.17 3.21 24.91
N LEU A 16 16.54 4.36 25.10
CA LEU A 16 15.98 5.19 24.01
C LEU A 16 16.98 5.38 22.86
N LYS A 17 18.27 5.47 23.18
CA LYS A 17 19.37 5.52 22.19
C LYS A 17 19.43 4.26 21.31
N GLY A 18 19.16 3.08 21.87
CA GLY A 18 19.12 1.83 21.12
C GLY A 18 17.92 1.76 20.17
N VAL A 19 16.75 2.21 20.61
CA VAL A 19 15.54 2.30 19.76
C VAL A 19 15.78 3.27 18.59
N VAL A 20 16.35 4.44 18.87
CA VAL A 20 16.67 5.43 17.83
C VAL A 20 17.71 4.88 16.84
N LEU A 21 18.72 4.17 17.32
CA LEU A 21 19.74 3.56 16.44
C LEU A 21 19.13 2.49 15.53
N ILE A 22 18.26 1.62 16.07
CA ILE A 22 17.55 0.60 15.28
C ILE A 22 16.65 1.28 14.24
N LEU A 23 15.94 2.35 14.61
CA LEU A 23 15.09 3.10 13.70
C LEU A 23 15.90 3.73 12.55
N ILE A 24 17.04 4.33 12.88
CA ILE A 24 17.96 4.89 11.87
C ILE A 24 18.50 3.78 10.97
N LEU A 25 18.87 2.64 11.52
CA LEU A 25 19.39 1.50 10.75
C LEU A 25 18.33 0.96 9.78
N ILE A 26 17.09 0.83 10.22
CA ILE A 26 15.96 0.42 9.36
C ILE A 26 15.74 1.44 8.24
N LEU A 27 15.78 2.73 8.54
CA LEU A 27 15.59 3.80 7.55
C LEU A 27 16.71 3.88 6.51
N THR A 28 17.95 3.55 6.89
CA THR A 28 19.11 3.60 5.98
C THR A 28 19.24 2.39 5.06
N THR A 29 18.65 1.25 5.43
CA THR A 29 18.70 0.03 4.62
C THR A 29 17.54 -0.11 3.62
N SER A 30 16.52 0.72 3.76
CA SER A 30 15.33 0.68 2.89
C SER A 30 15.63 1.35 1.55
N ARG A 31 15.60 0.60 0.46
CA ARG A 31 15.43 1.19 -0.87
C ARG A 31 14.02 1.77 -0.91
N ILE A 32 13.90 3.08 -0.99
CA ILE A 32 12.61 3.77 -1.04
C ILE A 32 12.05 3.54 -2.44
N HIS A 33 11.13 2.59 -2.58
CA HIS A 33 10.30 2.46 -3.75
C HIS A 33 9.05 3.33 -3.55
N ALA A 34 8.73 4.14 -4.55
CA ALA A 34 7.52 4.93 -4.51
C ALA A 34 6.29 4.04 -4.71
N GLN A 35 5.31 4.18 -3.82
CA GLN A 35 3.99 3.58 -3.96
C GLN A 35 2.98 4.66 -4.33
N TYR A 36 2.06 4.33 -5.23
CA TYR A 36 0.92 5.21 -5.46
C TYR A 36 -0.22 4.94 -4.46
N ALA A 37 -1.20 5.82 -4.43
CA ALA A 37 -2.23 5.83 -3.37
C ALA A 37 -3.04 4.53 -3.25
N LEU A 38 -3.09 3.70 -4.28
CA LEU A 38 -3.76 2.40 -4.26
C LEU A 38 -2.86 1.24 -3.81
N GLY A 39 -1.60 1.50 -3.49
CA GLY A 39 -0.72 0.55 -2.82
C GLY A 39 0.31 -0.16 -3.68
N ALA A 40 0.16 -0.19 -5.00
CA ALA A 40 1.13 -0.78 -5.91
C ALA A 40 2.31 0.17 -6.21
N THR A 41 3.31 -0.29 -6.93
CA THR A 41 4.46 0.53 -7.34
C THR A 41 4.02 1.64 -8.29
N GLY A 42 4.38 2.89 -7.99
CA GLY A 42 4.00 4.03 -8.80
C GLY A 42 4.36 5.37 -8.19
N GLN A 43 3.94 6.44 -8.84
CA GLN A 43 4.02 7.81 -8.31
C GLN A 43 2.71 8.14 -7.60
N MET A 44 2.71 9.08 -6.70
CA MET A 44 1.64 9.46 -5.76
C MET A 44 0.18 9.05 -6.17
N MET A 45 -0.25 9.34 -7.39
CA MET A 45 -1.62 9.07 -7.89
C MET A 45 -1.65 8.25 -9.19
N ILE A 46 -0.50 7.83 -9.71
CA ILE A 46 -0.38 7.19 -11.02
C ILE A 46 0.52 5.96 -10.91
N PRO A 47 0.08 4.77 -11.38
CA PRO A 47 0.95 3.62 -11.47
C PRO A 47 2.05 3.86 -12.51
N THR A 48 3.24 3.27 -12.28
CA THR A 48 4.34 3.27 -13.24
C THR A 48 4.59 1.85 -13.74
N ALA A 49 5.34 1.69 -14.84
CA ALA A 49 5.75 0.37 -15.31
C ALA A 49 6.98 -0.19 -14.58
N GLU A 50 7.41 0.46 -13.52
CA GLU A 50 8.38 -0.07 -12.59
C GLU A 50 7.73 -1.16 -11.74
N MET A 51 8.52 -2.14 -11.36
CA MET A 51 8.12 -3.21 -10.44
C MET A 51 9.23 -3.44 -9.45
N GLN A 52 8.85 -3.92 -8.29
CA GLN A 52 9.80 -4.26 -7.25
C GLN A 52 10.62 -5.49 -7.59
N GLU A 53 11.71 -5.67 -6.88
CA GLU A 53 12.51 -6.88 -6.97
C GLU A 53 11.73 -8.11 -6.50
N THR A 54 11.97 -9.25 -7.09
CA THR A 54 11.32 -10.52 -6.73
C THR A 54 11.49 -10.81 -5.24
N GLY A 55 10.40 -11.20 -4.60
CA GLY A 55 10.37 -11.50 -3.17
C GLY A 55 10.26 -10.26 -2.26
N THR A 56 10.09 -9.07 -2.82
CA THR A 56 9.85 -7.87 -2.04
C THR A 56 8.42 -7.88 -1.49
N PHE A 57 8.31 -7.52 -0.22
CA PHE A 57 7.05 -7.32 0.48
C PHE A 57 7.03 -5.90 1.03
N MET A 58 5.97 -5.15 0.73
CA MET A 58 5.86 -3.76 1.12
C MET A 58 4.48 -3.49 1.73
N GLY A 59 4.45 -2.79 2.85
CA GLY A 59 3.24 -2.30 3.49
C GLY A 59 3.13 -0.79 3.40
N SER A 60 1.94 -0.27 3.21
CA SER A 60 1.68 1.16 3.25
C SER A 60 0.43 1.53 4.02
N ALA A 61 0.40 2.77 4.51
CA ALA A 61 -0.76 3.39 5.10
C ALA A 61 -0.85 4.82 4.55
N ASN A 62 -1.95 5.13 3.88
CA ASN A 62 -2.17 6.42 3.25
C ASN A 62 -3.42 7.09 3.83
N PHE A 63 -3.34 8.39 4.03
CA PHE A 63 -4.48 9.22 4.33
C PHE A 63 -4.85 10.02 3.08
N LEU A 64 -6.07 9.80 2.59
CA LEU A 64 -6.61 10.51 1.44
C LEU A 64 -7.56 11.59 1.95
N PRO A 65 -7.23 12.88 1.81
CA PRO A 65 -8.12 13.96 2.18
C PRO A 65 -9.36 13.98 1.28
N GLU A 66 -10.39 14.70 1.71
CA GLU A 66 -11.70 14.73 1.04
C GLU A 66 -11.61 15.15 -0.43
N GLU A 67 -10.69 16.06 -0.74
CA GLU A 67 -10.51 16.63 -2.09
C GLU A 67 -10.06 15.62 -3.14
N VAL A 68 -9.42 14.52 -2.71
CA VAL A 68 -8.94 13.46 -3.62
C VAL A 68 -9.78 12.19 -3.55
N THR A 69 -10.79 12.16 -2.70
CA THR A 69 -11.74 11.05 -2.64
C THR A 69 -12.87 11.26 -3.64
N PRO A 70 -13.49 10.19 -4.18
CA PRO A 70 -14.66 10.33 -5.05
C PRO A 70 -15.78 11.14 -4.40
N ASN A 71 -16.46 11.97 -5.17
CA ASN A 71 -17.55 12.85 -4.70
C ASN A 71 -18.69 12.15 -3.92
N LYS A 72 -18.75 10.83 -3.95
CA LYS A 72 -19.70 10.04 -3.14
C LYS A 72 -19.34 10.02 -1.64
N PHE A 73 -18.07 10.30 -1.33
CA PHE A 73 -17.52 10.20 0.00
C PHE A 73 -17.08 11.59 0.46
N ASN A 74 -17.97 12.38 0.98
CA ASN A 74 -17.67 13.71 1.54
C ASN A 74 -16.83 13.63 2.83
N TYR A 75 -15.87 12.72 2.92
CA TYR A 75 -15.05 12.51 4.12
C TYR A 75 -13.67 11.97 3.76
N PRO A 76 -12.65 12.34 4.53
CA PRO A 76 -11.32 11.78 4.35
C PRO A 76 -11.31 10.26 4.57
N THR A 77 -10.46 9.58 3.85
CA THR A 77 -10.38 8.12 3.77
C THR A 77 -8.99 7.64 4.19
N MET A 78 -8.92 6.53 4.90
CA MET A 78 -7.66 5.85 5.20
C MET A 78 -7.53 4.60 4.33
N ASN A 79 -6.35 4.38 3.80
CA ASN A 79 -6.04 3.26 2.93
C ASN A 79 -4.81 2.51 3.48
N TYR A 80 -4.94 1.22 3.67
CA TYR A 80 -3.85 0.33 4.07
C TYR A 80 -3.64 -0.69 2.97
N SER A 81 -2.41 -0.88 2.56
CA SER A 81 -2.10 -1.88 1.54
C SER A 81 -0.89 -2.71 1.88
N VAL A 82 -0.89 -3.89 1.31
CA VAL A 82 0.22 -4.82 1.31
C VAL A 82 0.48 -5.19 -0.14
N ASP A 83 1.70 -4.99 -0.57
CA ASP A 83 2.15 -5.29 -1.90
C ASP A 83 3.24 -6.35 -1.89
N MET A 84 3.19 -7.28 -2.84
CA MET A 84 4.10 -8.40 -2.92
C MET A 84 4.51 -8.68 -4.38
N SER A 85 5.79 -8.59 -4.64
CA SER A 85 6.40 -9.00 -5.91
C SER A 85 6.75 -10.48 -5.88
N LEU A 86 5.90 -11.34 -6.44
CA LEU A 86 6.14 -12.78 -6.50
C LEU A 86 7.27 -13.13 -7.48
N PHE A 87 7.27 -12.47 -8.62
CA PHE A 87 8.28 -12.61 -9.68
C PHE A 87 8.64 -11.20 -10.19
N SER A 88 9.75 -11.10 -10.90
CA SER A 88 10.16 -9.81 -11.49
C SER A 88 9.16 -9.20 -12.49
N PHE A 89 8.09 -9.93 -12.82
CA PHE A 89 7.07 -9.54 -13.78
C PHE A 89 5.65 -9.64 -13.23
N VAL A 90 5.45 -10.02 -11.97
CA VAL A 90 4.11 -10.12 -11.32
C VAL A 90 4.14 -9.46 -9.95
N GLU A 91 3.27 -8.51 -9.74
CA GLU A 91 3.04 -7.81 -8.48
C GLU A 91 1.57 -7.96 -8.07
N LEU A 92 1.34 -8.30 -6.82
CA LEU A 92 0.03 -8.46 -6.22
C LEU A 92 -0.11 -7.50 -5.06
N THR A 93 -1.16 -6.69 -5.07
CA THR A 93 -1.46 -5.78 -3.99
C THR A 93 -2.80 -6.14 -3.37
N TYR A 94 -2.85 -6.22 -2.06
CA TYR A 94 -4.09 -6.25 -1.29
C TYR A 94 -4.27 -4.90 -0.58
N ARG A 95 -5.42 -4.28 -0.77
CA ARG A 95 -5.76 -3.00 -0.18
C ARG A 95 -7.02 -3.10 0.66
N MET A 96 -7.02 -2.42 1.78
CA MET A 96 -8.19 -2.18 2.61
C MET A 96 -8.39 -0.67 2.76
N THR A 97 -9.54 -0.18 2.33
CA THR A 97 -9.93 1.22 2.41
C THR A 97 -10.96 1.40 3.52
N LEU A 98 -10.66 2.25 4.48
CA LEU A 98 -11.58 2.62 5.55
C LEU A 98 -12.27 3.93 5.19
N LEU A 99 -13.54 3.81 4.80
CA LEU A 99 -14.37 4.95 4.44
C LEU A 99 -15.01 5.55 5.68
N LYS A 100 -14.78 6.83 5.88
CA LYS A 100 -15.50 7.61 6.89
C LYS A 100 -16.85 8.02 6.30
N MET A 101 -17.93 7.67 6.95
CA MET A 101 -19.27 8.00 6.48
C MET A 101 -20.24 8.26 7.64
N ARG A 102 -21.35 8.90 7.35
CA ARG A 102 -22.44 9.08 8.29
C ARG A 102 -23.37 7.85 8.24
N THR A 103 -23.57 7.20 9.37
CA THR A 103 -24.55 6.11 9.50
C THR A 103 -25.99 6.65 9.55
N TYR A 104 -26.96 5.74 9.36
CA TYR A 104 -28.38 6.05 9.49
C TYR A 104 -28.74 6.74 10.82
N ASN A 105 -28.05 6.40 11.89
CA ASN A 105 -28.24 7.03 13.22
C ASN A 105 -27.51 8.38 13.38
N GLY A 106 -27.01 8.97 12.31
CA GLY A 106 -26.33 10.26 12.33
C GLY A 106 -24.91 10.26 12.88
N ARG A 107 -24.38 9.12 13.31
CA ARG A 107 -23.00 9.00 13.78
C ARG A 107 -22.02 9.00 12.60
N VAL A 108 -20.98 9.80 12.70
CA VAL A 108 -19.89 9.86 11.73
C VAL A 108 -18.72 9.03 12.23
N GLY A 109 -18.20 8.14 11.39
CA GLY A 109 -17.05 7.31 11.74
C GLY A 109 -16.61 6.41 10.58
N TYR A 110 -15.56 5.62 10.80
CA TYR A 110 -15.08 4.64 9.81
C TYR A 110 -15.92 3.37 9.93
N HIS A 111 -16.98 3.27 9.14
CA HIS A 111 -17.97 2.19 9.25
C HIS A 111 -17.95 1.23 8.07
N ASN A 112 -17.32 1.60 6.99
CA ASN A 112 -17.27 0.78 5.80
C ASN A 112 -15.84 0.41 5.46
N GLN A 113 -15.63 -0.86 5.13
CA GLN A 113 -14.35 -1.38 4.67
C GLN A 113 -14.53 -1.85 3.23
N ASP A 114 -13.80 -1.22 2.34
CA ASP A 114 -13.63 -1.72 0.99
C ASP A 114 -12.34 -2.55 0.93
N ARG A 115 -12.44 -3.75 0.36
CA ARG A 115 -11.32 -4.68 0.18
C ARG A 115 -11.08 -4.85 -1.30
N SER A 116 -9.87 -4.64 -1.72
CA SER A 116 -9.49 -4.60 -3.12
C SER A 116 -8.22 -5.42 -3.36
N ASN A 117 -8.17 -6.04 -4.52
CA ASN A 117 -6.98 -6.74 -4.98
C ASN A 117 -6.56 -6.15 -6.31
N THR A 118 -5.28 -5.83 -6.43
CA THR A 118 -4.66 -5.38 -7.67
C THR A 118 -3.70 -6.45 -8.17
N ILE A 119 -3.75 -6.76 -9.45
CA ILE A 119 -2.77 -7.60 -10.12
C ILE A 119 -2.09 -6.77 -11.20
N ARG A 120 -0.77 -6.80 -11.22
CA ARG A 120 0.04 -6.15 -12.24
C ARG A 120 0.97 -7.17 -12.88
N ILE A 121 1.06 -7.12 -14.20
CA ILE A 121 1.93 -7.99 -14.99
C ILE A 121 2.78 -7.10 -15.88
N ARG A 122 4.10 -7.31 -15.89
CA ARG A 122 5.06 -6.61 -16.73
C ARG A 122 5.54 -7.53 -17.85
N PRO A 123 4.86 -7.58 -19.00
CA PRO A 123 5.29 -8.39 -20.14
C PRO A 123 6.61 -7.91 -20.76
N LEU A 124 6.94 -6.63 -20.66
CA LEU A 124 8.16 -6.07 -21.23
C LEU A 124 8.89 -5.19 -20.21
N LYS A 125 10.13 -5.55 -19.91
CA LYS A 125 11.04 -4.74 -19.11
C LYS A 125 11.66 -3.64 -19.97
N GLU A 126 11.93 -2.49 -19.40
CA GLU A 126 12.63 -1.40 -20.07
C GLU A 126 13.98 -1.88 -20.62
N SER A 127 14.26 -1.50 -21.85
CA SER A 127 15.53 -1.70 -22.52
C SER A 127 15.98 -0.39 -23.16
N ARG A 128 17.18 -0.37 -23.77
CA ARG A 128 17.69 0.82 -24.46
C ARG A 128 16.70 1.37 -25.50
N TYR A 129 16.00 0.50 -26.22
CA TYR A 129 15.14 0.88 -27.35
C TYR A 129 13.65 0.83 -27.02
N PHE A 130 13.23 0.03 -26.04
CA PHE A 130 11.81 -0.18 -25.73
C PHE A 130 11.48 0.29 -24.31
N PRO A 131 10.29 0.88 -24.11
CA PRO A 131 9.79 1.22 -22.79
C PRO A 131 9.46 -0.05 -22.00
N ALA A 132 9.41 0.07 -20.68
CA ALA A 132 8.74 -0.93 -19.86
C ALA A 132 7.22 -0.85 -20.10
N VAL A 133 6.56 -2.01 -20.13
CA VAL A 133 5.11 -2.13 -20.30
C VAL A 133 4.56 -2.89 -19.10
N VAL A 134 3.53 -2.34 -18.46
CA VAL A 134 2.75 -3.01 -17.41
C VAL A 134 1.29 -2.99 -17.79
N ILE A 135 0.62 -4.09 -17.57
CA ILE A 135 -0.83 -4.21 -17.61
C ILE A 135 -1.28 -4.49 -16.18
N GLY A 136 -2.25 -3.74 -15.71
CA GLY A 136 -2.81 -3.88 -14.38
C GLY A 136 -4.32 -3.95 -14.37
N ALA A 137 -4.83 -4.55 -13.32
CA ALA A 137 -6.25 -4.61 -13.03
C ALA A 137 -6.48 -4.42 -11.53
N ASP A 138 -7.30 -3.46 -11.20
CA ASP A 138 -7.69 -3.10 -9.84
C ASP A 138 -9.09 -3.65 -9.52
N ASP A 139 -9.33 -3.97 -8.25
CA ASP A 139 -10.63 -4.45 -7.72
C ASP A 139 -11.16 -5.73 -8.38
N LEU A 140 -10.28 -6.67 -8.73
CA LEU A 140 -10.63 -7.86 -9.52
C LEU A 140 -11.61 -8.82 -8.85
N PHE A 141 -11.65 -8.90 -7.53
CA PHE A 141 -12.38 -9.94 -6.79
C PHE A 141 -13.29 -9.39 -5.69
N THR A 142 -13.70 -8.13 -5.81
CA THR A 142 -14.60 -7.48 -4.87
C THR A 142 -16.06 -7.63 -5.32
N GLU A 143 -16.98 -7.63 -4.36
CA GLU A 143 -18.40 -7.58 -4.68
C GLU A 143 -18.73 -6.28 -5.43
N LYS A 144 -19.55 -6.37 -6.48
CA LYS A 144 -19.92 -5.22 -7.33
C LYS A 144 -20.46 -4.00 -6.56
N ALA A 145 -20.99 -4.20 -5.36
CA ALA A 145 -21.49 -3.13 -4.52
C ALA A 145 -20.40 -2.31 -3.81
N THR A 146 -19.19 -2.83 -3.73
CA THR A 146 -18.04 -2.22 -3.02
C THR A 146 -16.90 -1.83 -3.94
N GLN A 147 -17.04 -2.07 -5.26
CA GLN A 147 -16.07 -1.65 -6.26
C GLN A 147 -16.15 -0.15 -6.50
N TYR A 148 -15.23 0.59 -5.91
CA TYR A 148 -15.13 2.03 -6.11
C TYR A 148 -14.04 2.43 -7.12
N TRP A 149 -13.06 1.55 -7.35
CA TRP A 149 -11.84 1.80 -8.11
C TRP A 149 -11.54 0.73 -9.15
N GLY A 150 -12.55 -0.11 -9.48
CA GLY A 150 -12.39 -1.18 -10.47
C GLY A 150 -11.94 -0.64 -11.81
N ASP A 151 -10.71 -0.95 -12.22
CA ASP A 151 -10.13 -0.44 -13.44
C ASP A 151 -9.18 -1.46 -14.09
N TYR A 152 -9.05 -1.34 -15.41
CA TYR A 152 -8.02 -2.03 -16.19
C TYR A 152 -7.16 -0.96 -16.85
N TYR A 153 -5.86 -1.07 -16.73
CA TYR A 153 -4.95 -0.06 -17.25
C TYR A 153 -3.72 -0.66 -17.91
N GLY A 154 -3.13 0.11 -18.81
CA GLY A 154 -1.81 -0.13 -19.36
C GLY A 154 -0.89 1.05 -19.09
N VAL A 155 0.33 0.78 -18.70
CA VAL A 155 1.34 1.80 -18.41
C VAL A 155 2.59 1.56 -19.23
N LEU A 156 3.12 2.63 -19.78
CA LEU A 156 4.41 2.66 -20.47
C LEU A 156 5.33 3.60 -19.70
N THR A 157 6.50 3.11 -19.31
CA THR A 157 7.52 3.95 -18.66
C THR A 157 8.82 3.85 -19.44
N LYS A 158 9.41 5.01 -19.76
CA LYS A 158 10.70 5.12 -20.43
C LYS A 158 11.56 6.16 -19.72
N THR A 159 12.76 5.73 -19.34
CA THR A 159 13.80 6.63 -18.83
C THR A 159 14.60 7.21 -20.00
N PHE A 160 14.68 8.52 -20.06
CA PHE A 160 15.51 9.24 -21.01
C PHE A 160 16.76 9.73 -20.25
N GLY A 161 17.91 9.23 -20.63
CA GLY A 161 19.22 9.59 -20.07
C GLY A 161 20.23 9.86 -21.17
#